data_07843e50a3f0ff16362ba5912c0b99fe
#
_entry.id   07843e50a3f0ff16362ba5912c0b99fe
#
_cell.length_a   1.000
_cell.length_b   1.000
_cell.length_c   1.000
_cell.angle_alpha   90.00
_cell.angle_beta   90.00
_cell.angle_gamma   90.00
#
_symmetry.space_group_name_H-M   'P 1'
#
loop_
_entity.id
_entity.type
_entity.pdbx_description
1 polymer ?
#
loop_
_entity_poly.entity_id
_entity_poly.type
_entity_poly.pdbx_seq_one_letter_code
_entity_poly.pdbx_strand_id
1 'polypeptide(L)'
;QAAVFTAKAGEETLVLDNEQSLVENTSNIQNLIGHDSVAGHELLNSGEEKLDEFGAEKKEETVEKLERGDEGLKIVTSEEEYVSEYVVIASAGILDYIELEDVELEEGVEGANMMDEHVVTDESNKATENVYVAGLANSWEYQTSICIGDGARAAVNLLSDLRGEPFVDHDM
;
A
#
# COMPACT_ATOMS: atom_id res chain seq x y z
N GLN A 1 -0.50 -6.19 -1.46
CA GLN A 1 -0.97 -6.51 -2.84
C GLN A 1 -0.31 -5.59 -3.87
N ALA A 2 -0.14 -4.29 -3.61
CA ALA A 2 0.53 -3.39 -4.55
C ALA A 2 1.94 -3.90 -4.90
N ALA A 3 2.75 -4.19 -3.90
CA ALA A 3 4.12 -4.69 -4.07
C ALA A 3 4.21 -6.00 -4.89
N VAL A 4 3.20 -6.87 -4.80
CA VAL A 4 3.13 -8.08 -5.63
C VAL A 4 3.03 -7.71 -7.12
N PHE A 5 2.24 -6.69 -7.48
CA PHE A 5 2.11 -6.22 -8.86
C PHE A 5 3.38 -5.55 -9.36
N THR A 6 3.98 -4.65 -8.58
CA THR A 6 5.19 -3.93 -8.99
C THR A 6 6.37 -4.87 -9.14
N ALA A 7 6.58 -5.79 -8.20
CA ALA A 7 7.64 -6.79 -8.27
C ALA A 7 7.45 -7.77 -9.46
N LYS A 8 6.22 -8.27 -9.67
CA LYS A 8 5.90 -9.14 -10.82
C LYS A 8 6.13 -8.43 -12.16
N ALA A 9 5.91 -7.12 -12.21
CA ALA A 9 6.18 -6.29 -13.38
C ALA A 9 7.69 -6.06 -13.64
N GLY A 10 8.56 -6.48 -12.71
CA GLY A 10 10.01 -6.39 -12.78
C GLY A 10 10.60 -5.10 -12.21
N GLU A 11 9.79 -4.32 -11.47
CA GLU A 11 10.26 -3.11 -10.83
C GLU A 11 10.97 -3.44 -9.50
N GLU A 12 12.02 -2.69 -9.18
CA GLU A 12 12.69 -2.78 -7.88
C GLU A 12 11.70 -2.34 -6.78
N THR A 13 11.30 -3.29 -5.94
CA THR A 13 10.21 -3.09 -4.98
C THR A 13 10.68 -3.38 -3.57
N LEU A 14 10.54 -2.39 -2.67
CA LEU A 14 10.78 -2.50 -1.23
C LEU A 14 9.46 -2.32 -0.48
N VAL A 15 9.21 -3.21 0.47
CA VAL A 15 8.10 -3.12 1.43
C VAL A 15 8.66 -2.81 2.81
N LEU A 16 8.27 -1.68 3.36
CA LEU A 16 8.55 -1.31 4.75
C LEU A 16 7.31 -1.62 5.59
N ASP A 17 7.43 -2.56 6.51
CA ASP A 17 6.31 -3.09 7.30
C ASP A 17 6.70 -3.14 8.78
N ASN A 18 5.92 -2.51 9.63
CA ASN A 18 6.14 -2.53 11.08
C ASN A 18 5.46 -3.71 11.79
N GLU A 19 4.96 -4.67 11.03
CA GLU A 19 4.27 -5.89 11.51
C GLU A 19 3.03 -5.64 12.39
N GLN A 20 2.38 -4.49 12.21
CA GLN A 20 1.15 -4.14 12.95
C GLN A 20 -0.10 -4.21 12.06
N SER A 21 -0.13 -5.17 11.15
CA SER A 21 -1.28 -5.33 10.25
C SER A 21 -2.55 -5.70 11.01
N LEU A 22 -3.62 -4.91 10.79
CA LEU A 22 -4.92 -5.16 11.42
C LEU A 22 -5.55 -6.49 11.00
N VAL A 23 -5.22 -7.00 9.82
CA VAL A 23 -5.76 -8.27 9.33
C VAL A 23 -5.13 -9.48 10.01
N GLU A 24 -3.89 -9.36 10.53
CA GLU A 24 -3.13 -10.49 11.09
C GLU A 24 -3.91 -11.25 12.17
N ASN A 25 -4.56 -10.51 13.07
CA ASN A 25 -5.32 -11.09 14.18
C ASN A 25 -6.73 -11.55 13.81
N THR A 26 -7.12 -11.46 12.54
CA THR A 26 -8.42 -11.91 12.07
C THR A 26 -8.41 -13.43 11.86
N SER A 27 -9.14 -14.16 12.68
CA SER A 27 -9.11 -15.63 12.66
C SER A 27 -9.92 -16.27 11.54
N ASN A 28 -10.86 -15.54 10.91
CA ASN A 28 -11.85 -16.14 10.02
C ASN A 28 -12.44 -15.11 9.05
N ILE A 29 -11.80 -14.97 7.88
CA ILE A 29 -12.28 -14.13 6.78
C ILE A 29 -13.10 -15.02 5.85
N GLN A 30 -14.42 -14.80 5.78
CA GLN A 30 -15.37 -15.61 5.00
C GLN A 30 -15.94 -14.87 3.78
N ASN A 31 -15.61 -13.60 3.61
CA ASN A 31 -16.11 -12.75 2.54
C ASN A 31 -15.06 -12.47 1.44
N LEU A 32 -14.09 -13.37 1.29
CA LEU A 32 -13.08 -13.32 0.26
C LEU A 32 -13.32 -14.45 -0.75
N ILE A 33 -13.64 -14.07 -2.01
CA ILE A 33 -13.86 -15.04 -3.09
C ILE A 33 -12.61 -15.90 -3.30
N GLY A 34 -12.81 -17.21 -3.47
CA GLY A 34 -11.74 -18.18 -3.65
C GLY A 34 -11.34 -18.91 -2.37
N HIS A 35 -11.88 -18.48 -1.22
CA HIS A 35 -11.66 -19.13 0.07
C HIS A 35 -13.01 -19.42 0.74
N ASP A 36 -13.19 -20.61 1.30
CA ASP A 36 -14.31 -20.90 2.19
C ASP A 36 -14.14 -20.10 3.49
N SER A 37 -12.90 -20.04 3.97
CA SER A 37 -12.42 -19.24 5.08
C SER A 37 -10.90 -19.19 5.04
N VAL A 38 -10.32 -18.05 5.42
CA VAL A 38 -8.87 -17.88 5.56
C VAL A 38 -8.58 -17.03 6.80
N ALA A 39 -7.52 -17.37 7.54
CA ALA A 39 -7.05 -16.52 8.62
C ALA A 39 -6.18 -15.37 8.06
N GLY A 40 -6.17 -14.24 8.75
CA GLY A 40 -5.42 -13.06 8.28
C GLY A 40 -3.92 -13.32 8.15
N HIS A 41 -3.32 -14.03 9.11
CA HIS A 41 -1.91 -14.41 9.03
C HIS A 41 -1.59 -15.35 7.85
N GLU A 42 -2.51 -16.26 7.46
CA GLU A 42 -2.34 -17.12 6.28
C GLU A 42 -2.38 -16.29 4.99
N LEU A 43 -3.23 -15.27 4.96
CA LEU A 43 -3.30 -14.34 3.83
C LEU A 43 -2.03 -13.51 3.70
N LEU A 44 -1.49 -12.99 4.82
CA LEU A 44 -0.22 -12.26 4.84
C LEU A 44 0.95 -13.14 4.40
N ASN A 45 1.09 -14.34 4.96
CA ASN A 45 2.13 -15.31 4.57
C ASN A 45 2.08 -15.62 3.06
N SER A 46 0.87 -15.81 2.52
CA SER A 46 0.72 -16.02 1.07
C SER A 46 1.15 -14.80 0.24
N GLY A 47 0.94 -13.60 0.77
CA GLY A 47 1.45 -12.36 0.20
C GLY A 47 2.98 -12.31 0.20
N GLU A 48 3.62 -12.64 1.32
CA GLU A 48 5.09 -12.68 1.48
C GLU A 48 5.73 -13.71 0.56
N GLU A 49 5.15 -14.91 0.45
CA GLU A 49 5.60 -15.92 -0.52
C GLU A 49 5.61 -15.39 -1.96
N LYS A 50 4.64 -14.52 -2.33
CA LYS A 50 4.61 -13.86 -3.63
C LYS A 50 5.65 -12.77 -3.78
N LEU A 51 5.94 -12.01 -2.71
CA LEU A 51 7.04 -11.03 -2.73
C LEU A 51 8.38 -11.73 -2.98
N ASP A 52 8.66 -12.82 -2.26
CA ASP A 52 9.86 -13.63 -2.45
C ASP A 52 9.94 -14.21 -3.87
N GLU A 53 8.84 -14.77 -4.39
CA GLU A 53 8.77 -15.34 -5.74
C GLU A 53 9.13 -14.31 -6.81
N PHE A 54 8.69 -13.06 -6.66
CA PHE A 54 8.92 -11.98 -7.63
C PHE A 54 10.11 -11.08 -7.30
N GLY A 55 10.84 -11.39 -6.22
CA GLY A 55 12.09 -10.72 -5.86
C GLY A 55 11.93 -9.34 -5.24
N ALA A 56 10.79 -9.06 -4.61
CA ALA A 56 10.64 -7.86 -3.77
C ALA A 56 11.39 -8.05 -2.45
N GLU A 57 11.93 -6.95 -1.92
CA GLU A 57 12.51 -6.92 -0.57
C GLU A 57 11.45 -6.48 0.45
N LYS A 58 11.37 -7.17 1.60
CA LYS A 58 10.59 -6.73 2.76
C LYS A 58 11.53 -6.46 3.92
N LYS A 59 11.35 -5.32 4.60
CA LYS A 59 12.04 -4.97 5.83
C LYS A 59 11.05 -4.66 6.94
N GLU A 60 11.36 -5.15 8.14
CA GLU A 60 10.62 -4.83 9.37
C GLU A 60 11.09 -3.48 9.90
N GLU A 61 10.52 -2.40 9.39
CA GLU A 61 10.88 -1.04 9.75
C GLU A 61 9.62 -0.15 9.85
N THR A 62 9.66 0.80 10.79
CA THR A 62 8.62 1.82 10.92
C THR A 62 9.02 3.07 10.14
N VAL A 63 8.16 3.49 9.21
CA VAL A 63 8.33 4.79 8.54
C VAL A 63 7.98 5.90 9.52
N GLU A 64 8.93 6.79 9.75
CA GLU A 64 8.81 7.95 10.62
C GLU A 64 8.57 9.24 9.85
N LYS A 65 8.97 9.26 8.56
CA LYS A 65 8.80 10.44 7.72
C LYS A 65 8.77 10.07 6.24
N LEU A 66 7.88 10.72 5.50
CA LEU A 66 7.83 10.73 4.04
C LEU A 66 7.84 12.19 3.56
N GLU A 67 8.87 12.58 2.82
CA GLU A 67 9.06 13.93 2.31
C GLU A 67 9.54 13.95 0.86
N ARG A 68 9.47 15.10 0.19
CA ARG A 68 10.14 15.28 -1.11
C ARG A 68 11.62 15.60 -0.89
N GLY A 69 12.49 14.84 -1.55
CA GLY A 69 13.91 15.10 -1.61
C GLY A 69 14.36 15.60 -3.00
N ASP A 70 15.64 15.92 -3.13
CA ASP A 70 16.23 16.40 -4.39
C ASP A 70 16.23 15.33 -5.50
N GLU A 71 16.28 14.04 -5.14
CA GLU A 71 16.41 12.90 -6.05
C GLU A 71 15.12 12.06 -6.16
N GLY A 72 14.03 12.42 -5.47
CA GLY A 72 12.78 11.69 -5.45
C GLY A 72 12.06 11.81 -4.10
N LEU A 73 11.23 10.84 -3.78
CA LEU A 73 10.57 10.72 -2.49
C LEU A 73 11.54 10.13 -1.47
N LYS A 74 11.75 10.84 -0.38
CA LYS A 74 12.62 10.40 0.72
C LYS A 74 11.77 9.78 1.82
N ILE A 75 12.12 8.57 2.21
CA ILE A 75 11.47 7.80 3.27
C ILE A 75 12.50 7.63 4.39
N VAL A 76 12.17 8.12 5.58
CA VAL A 76 13.00 7.97 6.79
C VAL A 76 12.32 6.94 7.69
N THR A 77 13.09 5.97 8.12
CA THR A 77 12.66 4.97 9.09
C THR A 77 13.46 5.09 10.39
N SER A 78 13.13 4.27 11.38
CA SER A 78 13.91 4.13 12.60
C SER A 78 15.35 3.64 12.37
N GLU A 79 15.63 3.01 11.22
CA GLU A 79 16.90 2.35 10.92
C GLU A 79 17.71 3.06 9.83
N GLU A 80 17.05 3.41 8.70
CA GLU A 80 17.72 3.89 7.49
C GLU A 80 16.93 5.00 6.80
N GLU A 81 17.52 5.59 5.75
CA GLU A 81 16.87 6.49 4.82
C GLU A 81 16.85 5.86 3.43
N TYR A 82 15.71 5.96 2.76
CA TYR A 82 15.51 5.46 1.41
C TYR A 82 15.11 6.59 0.47
N VAL A 83 15.43 6.44 -0.81
CA VAL A 83 14.93 7.30 -1.88
C VAL A 83 14.22 6.44 -2.90
N SER A 84 13.02 6.83 -3.28
CA SER A 84 12.22 6.13 -4.28
C SER A 84 11.61 7.11 -5.27
N GLU A 85 11.45 6.67 -6.51
CA GLU A 85 10.72 7.44 -7.52
C GLU A 85 9.22 7.44 -7.23
N TYR A 86 8.66 6.30 -6.79
CA TYR A 86 7.25 6.12 -6.47
C TYR A 86 7.04 5.55 -5.07
N VAL A 87 5.96 5.95 -4.43
CA VAL A 87 5.55 5.40 -3.13
C VAL A 87 4.08 5.01 -3.17
N VAL A 88 3.76 3.86 -2.58
CA VAL A 88 2.39 3.46 -2.26
C VAL A 88 2.22 3.46 -0.75
N ILE A 89 1.39 4.36 -0.25
CA ILE A 89 1.00 4.44 1.16
C ILE A 89 -0.10 3.41 1.40
N ALA A 90 0.15 2.41 2.25
CA ALA A 90 -0.80 1.35 2.58
C ALA A 90 -0.89 1.10 4.09
N SER A 91 -0.66 2.14 4.86
CA SER A 91 -0.69 2.11 6.32
C SER A 91 -2.12 2.19 6.88
N ALA A 92 -2.22 1.91 8.18
CA ALA A 92 -3.39 2.19 9.00
C ALA A 92 -2.96 2.95 10.25
N GLY A 93 -3.85 3.74 10.85
CA GLY A 93 -3.56 4.53 12.06
C GLY A 93 -3.19 5.98 11.75
N ILE A 94 -2.17 6.49 12.40
CA ILE A 94 -1.77 7.90 12.31
C ILE A 94 -0.98 8.12 11.01
N LEU A 95 -1.31 9.20 10.29
CA LEU A 95 -0.69 9.59 9.02
C LEU A 95 0.25 10.79 9.15
N ASP A 96 0.62 11.20 10.34
CA ASP A 96 1.45 12.37 10.65
C ASP A 96 2.91 12.25 10.14
N TYR A 97 3.34 11.05 9.75
CA TYR A 97 4.63 10.85 9.10
C TYR A 97 4.66 11.36 7.65
N ILE A 98 3.51 11.68 7.05
CA ILE A 98 3.42 12.22 5.69
C ILE A 98 3.69 13.72 5.74
N GLU A 99 4.92 14.13 5.39
CA GLU A 99 5.33 15.53 5.31
C GLU A 99 5.43 15.99 3.85
N LEU A 100 4.38 15.71 3.06
CA LEU A 100 4.23 16.15 1.68
C LEU A 100 3.21 17.30 1.63
N GLU A 101 3.66 18.51 1.29
CA GLU A 101 2.81 19.72 1.27
C GLU A 101 1.65 19.62 0.24
N ASP A 102 1.79 18.78 -0.75
CA ASP A 102 0.84 18.53 -1.84
C ASP A 102 -0.05 17.30 -1.61
N VAL A 103 0.00 16.69 -0.45
CA VAL A 103 -0.92 15.63 -0.01
C VAL A 103 -1.96 16.23 0.92
N GLU A 104 -3.23 16.03 0.60
CA GLU A 104 -4.37 16.47 1.39
C GLU A 104 -4.90 15.31 2.25
N LEU A 105 -5.20 15.61 3.52
CA LEU A 105 -5.88 14.69 4.42
C LEU A 105 -7.32 15.17 4.64
N GLU A 106 -8.25 14.23 4.75
CA GLU A 106 -9.64 14.50 5.12
C GLU A 106 -10.04 13.73 6.38
N GLU A 107 -11.01 14.28 7.12
CA GLU A 107 -11.54 13.63 8.33
C GLU A 107 -12.16 12.28 7.99
N GLY A 108 -11.89 11.29 8.83
CA GLY A 108 -12.49 9.97 8.74
C GLY A 108 -14.01 9.99 8.90
N VAL A 109 -14.66 8.93 8.44
CA VAL A 109 -16.12 8.83 8.48
C VAL A 109 -16.61 8.51 9.89
N GLU A 110 -17.50 9.36 10.43
CA GLU A 110 -18.11 9.16 11.75
C GLU A 110 -18.78 7.78 11.85
N GLY A 111 -18.38 7.00 12.85
CA GLY A 111 -18.89 5.65 13.10
C GLY A 111 -18.13 4.52 12.40
N ALA A 112 -17.21 4.81 11.52
CA ALA A 112 -16.33 3.81 10.92
C ALA A 112 -15.10 3.47 11.79
N ASN A 113 -14.71 4.35 12.71
CA ASN A 113 -13.79 4.18 13.86
C ASN A 113 -12.45 3.47 13.63
N MET A 114 -11.97 3.35 12.39
CA MET A 114 -10.69 2.68 12.09
C MET A 114 -9.56 3.68 11.83
N MET A 115 -9.89 4.83 11.27
CA MET A 115 -8.97 5.91 10.95
C MET A 115 -9.60 7.24 11.32
N ASP A 116 -8.81 8.13 11.91
CA ASP A 116 -9.23 9.51 12.19
C ASP A 116 -9.17 10.37 10.92
N GLU A 117 -8.27 10.02 10.01
CA GLU A 117 -8.04 10.72 8.74
C GLU A 117 -7.76 9.73 7.60
N HIS A 118 -8.04 10.16 6.38
CA HIS A 118 -7.70 9.48 5.13
C HIS A 118 -6.94 10.43 4.21
N VAL A 119 -6.13 9.86 3.33
CA VAL A 119 -5.46 10.62 2.27
C VAL A 119 -6.45 10.84 1.12
N VAL A 120 -6.63 12.07 0.69
CA VAL A 120 -7.45 12.39 -0.48
C VAL A 120 -6.75 11.91 -1.75
N THR A 121 -7.45 11.11 -2.57
CA THR A 121 -6.94 10.56 -3.82
C THR A 121 -7.90 10.79 -4.97
N ASP A 122 -7.39 10.70 -6.19
CA ASP A 122 -8.22 10.61 -7.39
C ASP A 122 -8.76 9.18 -7.64
N GLU A 123 -9.48 8.98 -8.75
CA GLU A 123 -10.04 7.68 -9.15
C GLU A 123 -8.97 6.61 -9.42
N SER A 124 -7.70 7.00 -9.56
CA SER A 124 -6.55 6.13 -9.80
C SER A 124 -5.82 5.75 -8.50
N ASN A 125 -6.34 6.15 -7.34
CA ASN A 125 -5.65 6.04 -6.04
C ASN A 125 -4.39 6.93 -5.94
N LYS A 126 -4.29 7.97 -6.75
CA LYS A 126 -3.16 8.89 -6.77
C LYS A 126 -3.45 10.09 -5.87
N ALA A 127 -2.62 10.31 -4.85
CA ALA A 127 -2.72 11.48 -3.96
C ALA A 127 -2.03 12.70 -4.55
N THR A 128 -0.84 12.51 -5.11
CA THR A 128 -0.06 13.54 -5.78
C THR A 128 0.93 12.89 -6.76
N GLU A 129 1.83 13.66 -7.36
CA GLU A 129 2.83 13.15 -8.29
C GLU A 129 3.67 12.04 -7.63
N ASN A 130 3.67 10.85 -8.24
CA ASN A 130 4.41 9.66 -7.81
C ASN A 130 4.02 9.06 -6.44
N VAL A 131 2.91 9.52 -5.84
CA VAL A 131 2.39 9.01 -4.57
C VAL A 131 1.00 8.43 -4.77
N TYR A 132 0.87 7.16 -4.48
CA TYR A 132 -0.37 6.38 -4.52
C TYR A 132 -0.77 5.93 -3.13
N VAL A 133 -2.04 5.63 -2.93
CA VAL A 133 -2.56 5.23 -1.62
C VAL A 133 -3.46 4.03 -1.77
N ALA A 134 -3.45 3.12 -0.80
CA ALA A 134 -4.27 1.92 -0.84
C ALA A 134 -4.78 1.53 0.55
N GLY A 135 -5.92 0.87 0.58
CA GLY A 135 -6.51 0.32 1.79
C GLY A 135 -7.02 1.40 2.74
N LEU A 136 -6.79 1.23 4.04
CA LEU A 136 -7.33 2.12 5.07
C LEU A 136 -6.83 3.56 4.98
N ALA A 137 -5.62 3.79 4.50
CA ALA A 137 -5.14 5.15 4.28
C ALA A 137 -5.93 5.89 3.18
N ASN A 138 -6.55 5.15 2.24
CA ASN A 138 -7.32 5.68 1.12
C ASN A 138 -8.83 5.80 1.42
N SER A 139 -9.38 4.90 2.24
CA SER A 139 -10.83 4.83 2.47
C SER A 139 -11.17 4.16 3.80
N TRP A 140 -12.32 4.56 4.38
CA TRP A 140 -12.89 3.91 5.57
C TRP A 140 -13.38 2.46 5.32
N GLU A 141 -13.47 2.04 4.07
CA GLU A 141 -13.98 0.73 3.66
C GLU A 141 -12.90 -0.35 3.82
N TYR A 142 -12.73 -0.86 5.03
CA TYR A 142 -11.65 -1.77 5.44
C TYR A 142 -11.88 -3.26 5.17
N GLN A 143 -12.81 -3.62 4.28
CA GLN A 143 -13.00 -5.04 3.94
C GLN A 143 -11.77 -5.59 3.20
N THR A 144 -11.32 -6.79 3.57
CA THR A 144 -10.11 -7.42 3.02
C THR A 144 -10.09 -7.41 1.48
N SER A 145 -11.22 -7.75 0.84
CA SER A 145 -11.34 -7.75 -0.61
C SER A 145 -11.21 -6.36 -1.23
N ILE A 146 -11.70 -5.31 -0.53
CA ILE A 146 -11.55 -3.91 -0.97
C ILE A 146 -10.09 -3.49 -0.86
N CYS A 147 -9.45 -3.71 0.29
CA CYS A 147 -8.05 -3.35 0.49
C CYS A 147 -7.10 -4.07 -0.48
N ILE A 148 -7.34 -5.35 -0.79
CA ILE A 148 -6.59 -6.09 -1.79
C ILE A 148 -6.79 -5.48 -3.19
N GLY A 149 -8.04 -5.21 -3.57
CA GLY A 149 -8.37 -4.60 -4.86
C GLY A 149 -7.81 -3.18 -5.00
N ASP A 150 -7.83 -2.43 -3.93
CA ASP A 150 -7.29 -1.07 -3.86
C ASP A 150 -5.77 -1.07 -4.04
N GLY A 151 -5.06 -1.98 -3.37
CA GLY A 151 -3.62 -2.17 -3.60
C GLY A 151 -3.30 -2.57 -5.04
N ALA A 152 -4.11 -3.43 -5.65
CA ALA A 152 -3.95 -3.78 -7.07
C ALA A 152 -4.18 -2.57 -7.99
N ARG A 153 -5.23 -1.76 -7.72
CA ARG A 153 -5.54 -0.55 -8.48
C ARG A 153 -4.41 0.47 -8.41
N ALA A 154 -3.92 0.77 -7.21
CA ALA A 154 -2.80 1.68 -7.01
C ALA A 154 -1.58 1.25 -7.82
N ALA A 155 -1.21 -0.03 -7.76
CA ALA A 155 -0.06 -0.55 -8.49
C ALA A 155 -0.25 -0.51 -10.02
N VAL A 156 -1.43 -0.88 -10.55
CA VAL A 156 -1.72 -0.83 -11.99
C VAL A 156 -1.61 0.60 -12.52
N ASN A 157 -2.12 1.58 -11.77
CA ASN A 157 -2.04 2.98 -12.18
C ASN A 157 -0.62 3.55 -12.05
N LEU A 158 0.10 3.19 -10.98
CA LEU A 158 1.51 3.52 -10.83
C LEU A 158 2.34 2.98 -12.01
N LEU A 159 2.18 1.71 -12.35
CA LEU A 159 2.89 1.08 -13.46
C LEU A 159 2.51 1.67 -14.82
N SER A 160 1.25 2.12 -14.96
CA SER A 160 0.80 2.83 -16.16
C SER A 160 1.47 4.19 -16.29
N ASP A 161 1.57 4.94 -15.19
CA ASP A 161 2.27 6.22 -15.15
C ASP A 161 3.77 6.05 -15.45
N LEU A 162 4.41 5.07 -14.80
CA LEU A 162 5.83 4.75 -14.99
C LEU A 162 6.16 4.40 -16.45
N ARG A 163 5.27 3.65 -17.12
CA ARG A 163 5.47 3.21 -18.52
C ARG A 163 4.97 4.19 -19.57
N GLY A 164 4.14 5.17 -19.17
CA GLY A 164 3.49 6.11 -20.08
C GLY A 164 2.43 5.48 -20.98
N GLU A 165 1.97 4.27 -20.64
CA GLU A 165 0.90 3.53 -21.31
C GLU A 165 0.14 2.63 -20.34
N PRO A 166 -1.13 2.25 -20.64
CA PRO A 166 -1.88 1.37 -19.74
C PRO A 166 -1.16 0.06 -19.46
N PHE A 167 -0.89 -0.20 -18.19
CA PHE A 167 -0.34 -1.47 -17.74
C PHE A 167 -1.41 -2.54 -17.70
N VAL A 168 -1.15 -3.67 -18.34
CA VAL A 168 -2.04 -4.84 -18.35
C VAL A 168 -1.19 -6.07 -18.03
N ASP A 169 -1.51 -6.72 -16.91
CA ASP A 169 -0.88 -7.97 -16.50
C ASP A 169 -1.76 -9.13 -16.96
N HIS A 170 -1.32 -9.83 -18.00
CA HIS A 170 -1.97 -11.03 -18.51
C HIS A 170 -1.00 -12.21 -18.45
N ASP A 171 -1.29 -13.16 -17.58
CA ASP A 171 -0.71 -14.49 -17.65
C ASP A 171 -1.37 -15.26 -18.80
N MET A 172 -0.83 -15.12 -20.02
CA MET A 172 -1.26 -15.88 -21.19
C MET A 172 -0.21 -16.92 -21.57
#